data_5562bc8671e84d82c4d925f38b64c225
#
_entry.id   5562bc8671e84d82c4d925f38b64c225
#
_cell.length_a   1.000
_cell.length_b   1.000
_cell.length_c   1.000
_cell.angle_alpha   90.00
_cell.angle_beta   90.00
_cell.angle_gamma   90.00
#
_symmetry.space_group_name_H-M   'P 1'
#
loop_
_entity.id
_entity.type
_entity.pdbx_description
1 polymer ?
#
loop_
_entity_poly.entity_id
_entity_poly.type
_entity_poly.pdbx_seq_one_letter_code
_entity_poly.pdbx_strand_id
1 'polypeptide(L)'
;MALNLGKSVVDFLTAHPEEKFSARQIAEWLVATFPAECSAKKASSQTLETDADLLQQLVAEIGSQRPRLQKKHANLKTTEGRPRKYYVSEKSDIAEVAAAENVGVVAPVGKDEAKLGEHGLYPLLSSYLWAEFGVYSKRIDEKRSSNKRGPNGNRWLYPDLVGMEDLGADWHQEVKDCVNQYSDKRTKLWSFEVKLLINRSNVRECFFQSVSNSSWSNFGYLVAAEIEGQDTLKELRMLFAAHGIGLIKLDVENPSESQVLIPARERGEIDWDTANRLATENKDFLEYVKLVKQFYQTGEARPADWDVPKTED
;
A
#
# COMPACT_ATOMS: atom_id res chain seq x y z
N MET A 1 -9.58 -1.02 -42.02
CA MET A 1 -10.64 -1.60 -41.14
C MET A 1 -10.68 -0.79 -39.86
N ALA A 2 -11.83 -0.77 -39.16
CA ALA A 2 -11.87 -0.09 -37.86
C ALA A 2 -11.15 -0.94 -36.80
N LEU A 3 -10.35 -0.31 -35.93
CA LEU A 3 -9.67 -0.97 -34.82
C LEU A 3 -10.68 -1.57 -33.85
N ASN A 4 -10.67 -2.90 -33.68
CA ASN A 4 -11.46 -3.56 -32.66
C ASN A 4 -10.71 -3.53 -31.33
N LEU A 5 -10.73 -2.35 -30.65
CA LEU A 5 -9.95 -2.08 -29.46
C LEU A 5 -10.10 -3.17 -28.38
N GLY A 6 -11.35 -3.53 -28.05
CA GLY A 6 -11.61 -4.51 -27.01
C GLY A 6 -11.00 -5.89 -27.29
N LYS A 7 -11.14 -6.36 -28.55
CA LYS A 7 -10.54 -7.63 -28.95
C LYS A 7 -9.01 -7.56 -28.91
N SER A 8 -8.42 -6.50 -29.48
CA SER A 8 -6.96 -6.35 -29.53
C SER A 8 -6.33 -6.27 -28.14
N VAL A 9 -7.00 -5.60 -27.17
CA VAL A 9 -6.55 -5.57 -25.76
C VAL A 9 -6.56 -6.97 -25.14
N VAL A 10 -7.65 -7.73 -25.34
CA VAL A 10 -7.74 -9.10 -24.80
C VAL A 10 -6.72 -10.02 -25.43
N ASP A 11 -6.57 -9.97 -26.76
CA ASP A 11 -5.60 -10.78 -27.51
C ASP A 11 -4.16 -10.48 -27.02
N PHE A 12 -3.80 -9.20 -26.81
CA PHE A 12 -2.50 -8.80 -26.28
C PHE A 12 -2.26 -9.37 -24.89
N LEU A 13 -3.19 -9.17 -23.96
CA LEU A 13 -3.02 -9.64 -22.58
C LEU A 13 -3.02 -11.19 -22.48
N THR A 14 -3.77 -11.87 -23.36
CA THR A 14 -3.76 -13.33 -23.43
C THR A 14 -2.45 -13.89 -23.97
N ALA A 15 -1.78 -13.14 -24.85
CA ALA A 15 -0.44 -13.50 -25.35
C ALA A 15 0.67 -13.28 -24.30
N HIS A 16 0.40 -12.50 -23.24
CA HIS A 16 1.33 -12.19 -22.16
C HIS A 16 0.70 -12.52 -20.79
N PRO A 17 0.44 -13.81 -20.51
CA PRO A 17 -0.25 -14.22 -19.28
C PRO A 17 0.60 -13.87 -18.06
N GLU A 18 -0.06 -13.42 -16.98
CA GLU A 18 0.52 -12.99 -15.69
C GLU A 18 1.35 -11.68 -15.76
N GLU A 19 1.65 -11.15 -16.95
CA GLU A 19 2.32 -9.86 -17.08
C GLU A 19 1.33 -8.71 -16.92
N LYS A 20 1.76 -7.65 -16.24
CA LYS A 20 0.91 -6.52 -15.82
C LYS A 20 1.26 -5.26 -16.62
N PHE A 21 0.33 -4.77 -17.42
CA PHE A 21 0.49 -3.62 -18.30
C PHE A 21 -0.43 -2.47 -17.90
N SER A 22 0.09 -1.25 -17.88
CA SER A 22 -0.73 -0.04 -17.78
C SER A 22 -1.54 0.17 -19.09
N ALA A 23 -2.64 0.91 -19.01
CA ALA A 23 -3.40 1.28 -20.20
C ALA A 23 -2.54 2.03 -21.23
N ARG A 24 -1.52 2.78 -20.78
CA ARG A 24 -0.58 3.48 -21.65
C ARG A 24 0.31 2.52 -22.44
N GLN A 25 0.91 1.53 -21.78
CA GLN A 25 1.72 0.50 -22.44
C GLN A 25 0.93 -0.29 -23.47
N ILE A 26 -0.33 -0.64 -23.14
CA ILE A 26 -1.25 -1.30 -24.08
C ILE A 26 -1.55 -0.39 -25.29
N ALA A 27 -1.81 0.91 -25.05
CA ALA A 27 -2.07 1.87 -26.11
C ALA A 27 -0.84 2.10 -27.02
N GLU A 28 0.35 2.17 -26.47
CA GLU A 28 1.62 2.26 -27.21
C GLU A 28 1.82 1.03 -28.08
N TRP A 29 1.57 -0.17 -27.54
CA TRP A 29 1.61 -1.41 -28.33
C TRP A 29 0.57 -1.39 -29.47
N LEU A 30 -0.65 -0.92 -29.22
CA LEU A 30 -1.70 -0.81 -30.26
C LEU A 30 -1.28 0.11 -31.40
N VAL A 31 -0.68 1.26 -31.10
CA VAL A 31 -0.20 2.21 -32.12
C VAL A 31 0.93 1.58 -32.94
N ALA A 32 1.85 0.85 -32.30
CA ALA A 32 2.95 0.16 -32.97
C ALA A 32 2.46 -1.01 -33.84
N THR A 33 1.46 -1.76 -33.38
CA THR A 33 1.00 -2.99 -34.07
C THR A 33 -0.04 -2.71 -35.15
N PHE A 34 -0.88 -1.69 -34.96
CA PHE A 34 -2.00 -1.33 -35.86
C PHE A 34 -1.89 0.12 -36.37
N PRO A 35 -0.76 0.53 -37.01
CA PRO A 35 -0.54 1.92 -37.38
C PRO A 35 -1.56 2.44 -38.40
N ALA A 36 -2.01 1.61 -39.34
CA ALA A 36 -2.97 2.00 -40.35
C ALA A 36 -4.37 2.30 -39.74
N GLU A 37 -4.85 1.43 -38.85
CA GLU A 37 -6.13 1.61 -38.15
C GLU A 37 -6.09 2.80 -37.17
N CYS A 38 -4.97 2.99 -36.49
CA CYS A 38 -4.74 4.13 -35.60
C CYS A 38 -4.71 5.45 -36.38
N SER A 39 -4.04 5.50 -37.53
CA SER A 39 -4.03 6.66 -38.42
C SER A 39 -5.42 6.95 -38.99
N ALA A 40 -6.15 5.92 -39.39
CA ALA A 40 -7.53 6.09 -39.87
C ALA A 40 -8.46 6.63 -38.73
N LYS A 41 -8.29 6.15 -37.50
CA LYS A 41 -9.02 6.65 -36.33
C LYS A 41 -8.73 8.13 -36.09
N LYS A 42 -7.44 8.52 -36.13
CA LYS A 42 -7.01 9.92 -36.00
C LYS A 42 -7.63 10.79 -37.09
N ALA A 43 -7.55 10.38 -38.37
CA ALA A 43 -8.08 11.13 -39.50
C ALA A 43 -9.60 11.28 -39.47
N SER A 44 -10.36 10.37 -38.88
CA SER A 44 -11.79 10.43 -38.75
C SER A 44 -12.28 11.27 -37.56
N SER A 45 -11.39 11.73 -36.67
CA SER A 45 -11.73 12.52 -35.50
C SER A 45 -11.49 14.00 -35.75
N GLN A 46 -12.41 14.85 -35.25
CA GLN A 46 -12.24 16.30 -35.26
C GLN A 46 -11.39 16.85 -34.12
N THR A 47 -11.04 16.00 -33.14
CA THR A 47 -10.36 16.41 -31.88
C THR A 47 -8.99 15.82 -31.72
N LEU A 48 -8.56 14.86 -32.56
CA LEU A 48 -7.26 14.22 -32.48
C LEU A 48 -6.28 14.83 -33.46
N GLU A 49 -5.55 15.85 -33.03
CA GLU A 49 -4.60 16.57 -33.89
C GLU A 49 -3.19 15.92 -33.86
N THR A 50 -2.75 15.44 -32.70
CA THR A 50 -1.42 14.87 -32.48
C THR A 50 -1.45 13.37 -32.21
N ASP A 51 -0.30 12.70 -32.27
CA ASP A 51 -0.18 11.30 -31.86
C ASP A 51 -0.31 11.14 -30.34
N ALA A 52 0.02 12.18 -29.60
CA ALA A 52 -0.19 12.22 -28.16
C ALA A 52 -1.70 12.23 -27.80
N ASP A 53 -2.52 12.98 -28.57
CA ASP A 53 -3.98 12.99 -28.37
C ASP A 53 -4.59 11.62 -28.69
N LEU A 54 -4.12 10.97 -29.76
CA LEU A 54 -4.54 9.61 -30.10
C LEU A 54 -4.19 8.62 -28.99
N LEU A 55 -2.99 8.69 -28.45
CA LEU A 55 -2.54 7.83 -27.36
C LEU A 55 -3.40 8.04 -26.11
N GLN A 56 -3.66 9.28 -25.74
CA GLN A 56 -4.50 9.63 -24.60
C GLN A 56 -5.95 9.15 -24.78
N GLN A 57 -6.49 9.27 -25.99
CA GLN A 57 -7.81 8.75 -26.33
C GLN A 57 -7.88 7.23 -26.19
N LEU A 58 -6.87 6.50 -26.70
CA LEU A 58 -6.81 5.05 -26.58
C LEU A 58 -6.74 4.62 -25.11
N VAL A 59 -5.95 5.31 -24.29
CA VAL A 59 -5.87 5.07 -22.83
C VAL A 59 -7.23 5.24 -22.15
N ALA A 60 -7.95 6.32 -22.50
CA ALA A 60 -9.29 6.58 -21.97
C ALA A 60 -10.30 5.50 -22.41
N GLU A 61 -10.24 5.08 -23.67
CA GLU A 61 -11.12 4.03 -24.22
C GLU A 61 -10.85 2.66 -23.59
N ILE A 62 -9.58 2.27 -23.37
CA ILE A 62 -9.21 1.05 -22.64
C ILE A 62 -9.83 1.07 -21.25
N GLY A 63 -9.69 2.20 -20.53
CA GLY A 63 -10.29 2.38 -19.22
C GLY A 63 -11.82 2.27 -19.21
N SER A 64 -12.48 2.87 -20.19
CA SER A 64 -13.94 2.86 -20.29
C SER A 64 -14.51 1.48 -20.65
N GLN A 65 -13.80 0.71 -21.47
CA GLN A 65 -14.24 -0.64 -21.87
C GLN A 65 -13.98 -1.71 -20.83
N ARG A 66 -13.13 -1.44 -19.83
CA ARG A 66 -12.74 -2.40 -18.78
C ARG A 66 -13.92 -3.16 -18.17
N PRO A 67 -14.99 -2.53 -17.65
CA PRO A 67 -16.06 -3.26 -16.99
C PRO A 67 -16.75 -4.28 -17.91
N ARG A 68 -16.89 -3.92 -19.20
CA ARG A 68 -17.47 -4.79 -20.21
C ARG A 68 -16.55 -5.95 -20.54
N LEU A 69 -15.24 -5.71 -20.65
CA LEU A 69 -14.24 -6.73 -20.93
C LEU A 69 -14.13 -7.72 -19.76
N GLN A 70 -14.07 -7.25 -18.53
CA GLN A 70 -14.03 -8.09 -17.33
C GLN A 70 -15.30 -8.95 -17.17
N LYS A 71 -16.46 -8.40 -17.51
CA LYS A 71 -17.71 -9.20 -17.51
C LYS A 71 -17.69 -10.32 -18.53
N LYS A 72 -17.02 -10.12 -19.68
CA LYS A 72 -16.93 -11.10 -20.78
C LYS A 72 -15.79 -12.09 -20.60
N HIS A 73 -14.69 -11.66 -19.96
CA HIS A 73 -13.47 -12.43 -19.75
C HIS A 73 -13.15 -12.40 -18.26
N ALA A 74 -13.56 -13.45 -17.53
CA ALA A 74 -13.44 -13.54 -16.07
C ALA A 74 -11.98 -13.61 -15.60
N ASN A 75 -11.07 -14.05 -16.47
CA ASN A 75 -9.63 -14.12 -16.23
C ASN A 75 -8.90 -12.80 -16.51
N LEU A 76 -9.59 -11.77 -17.05
CA LEU A 76 -9.03 -10.43 -17.19
C LEU A 76 -9.16 -9.67 -15.87
N LYS A 77 -8.05 -9.47 -15.22
CA LYS A 77 -7.94 -8.85 -13.91
C LYS A 77 -7.28 -7.47 -13.99
N THR A 78 -7.43 -6.68 -12.92
CA THR A 78 -6.77 -5.38 -12.78
C THR A 78 -6.23 -5.19 -11.38
N THR A 79 -5.10 -4.50 -11.27
CA THR A 79 -4.66 -3.94 -9.98
C THR A 79 -5.31 -2.59 -9.76
N GLU A 80 -5.55 -2.23 -8.50
CA GLU A 80 -6.12 -0.93 -8.13
C GLU A 80 -5.00 0.01 -7.63
N GLY A 81 -5.21 1.30 -7.75
CA GLY A 81 -4.20 2.33 -7.55
C GLY A 81 -3.91 3.08 -8.85
N ARG A 82 -2.85 3.89 -8.88
CA ARG A 82 -2.41 4.65 -10.06
C ARG A 82 -0.92 4.40 -10.30
N PRO A 83 -0.53 4.01 -11.51
CA PRO A 83 -1.37 3.60 -12.64
C PRO A 83 -2.04 2.24 -12.40
N ARG A 84 -3.31 2.08 -12.87
CA ARG A 84 -3.94 0.77 -12.91
C ARG A 84 -3.27 -0.10 -13.94
N LYS A 85 -2.97 -1.36 -13.58
CA LYS A 85 -2.41 -2.36 -14.50
C LYS A 85 -3.49 -3.39 -14.87
N TYR A 86 -3.41 -3.92 -16.08
CA TYR A 86 -4.30 -4.93 -16.66
C TYR A 86 -3.49 -6.20 -16.91
N TYR A 87 -4.07 -7.36 -16.66
CA TYR A 87 -3.42 -8.64 -16.90
C TYR A 87 -4.45 -9.76 -17.07
N VAL A 88 -4.03 -10.88 -17.61
CA VAL A 88 -4.81 -12.11 -17.69
C VAL A 88 -4.15 -13.15 -16.79
N SER A 89 -4.94 -13.77 -15.92
CA SER A 89 -4.50 -14.83 -15.03
C SER A 89 -5.52 -15.95 -14.98
N GLU A 90 -5.05 -17.19 -15.11
CA GLU A 90 -5.86 -18.39 -14.92
C GLU A 90 -5.83 -18.89 -13.48
N LYS A 91 -5.04 -18.26 -12.61
CA LYS A 91 -4.97 -18.60 -11.19
C LYS A 91 -6.23 -18.16 -10.46
N SER A 92 -6.67 -18.96 -9.50
CA SER A 92 -7.68 -18.52 -8.55
C SER A 92 -7.13 -17.41 -7.65
N ASP A 93 -8.00 -16.60 -7.06
CA ASP A 93 -7.61 -15.51 -6.15
C ASP A 93 -6.77 -16.03 -4.97
N ILE A 94 -7.11 -17.20 -4.42
CA ILE A 94 -6.31 -17.87 -3.37
C ILE A 94 -4.91 -18.24 -3.88
N ALA A 95 -4.83 -18.78 -5.09
CA ALA A 95 -3.55 -19.17 -5.68
C ALA A 95 -2.67 -17.96 -6.02
N GLU A 96 -3.26 -16.81 -6.36
CA GLU A 96 -2.50 -15.56 -6.57
C GLU A 96 -1.92 -15.02 -5.26
N VAL A 97 -2.70 -15.01 -4.18
CA VAL A 97 -2.19 -14.63 -2.85
C VAL A 97 -1.06 -15.56 -2.44
N ALA A 98 -1.25 -16.87 -2.50
CA ALA A 98 -0.21 -17.83 -2.16
C ALA A 98 1.03 -17.69 -3.05
N ALA A 99 0.87 -17.38 -4.34
CA ALA A 99 1.98 -17.12 -5.23
C ALA A 99 2.74 -15.83 -4.85
N ALA A 100 2.03 -14.75 -4.51
CA ALA A 100 2.63 -13.51 -4.05
C ALA A 100 3.43 -13.71 -2.75
N GLU A 101 2.88 -14.44 -1.78
CA GLU A 101 3.55 -14.75 -0.51
C GLU A 101 4.79 -15.64 -0.70
N ASN A 102 4.74 -16.62 -1.60
CA ASN A 102 5.85 -17.55 -1.83
C ASN A 102 6.94 -16.99 -2.75
N VAL A 103 6.56 -16.19 -3.75
CA VAL A 103 7.48 -15.69 -4.80
C VAL A 103 7.93 -14.27 -4.52
N GLY A 104 7.16 -13.50 -3.77
CA GLY A 104 7.37 -12.06 -3.55
C GLY A 104 6.87 -11.20 -4.72
N VAL A 105 6.91 -9.89 -4.52
CA VAL A 105 6.60 -8.89 -5.53
C VAL A 105 7.89 -8.48 -6.23
N VAL A 106 7.85 -8.36 -7.56
CA VAL A 106 9.02 -7.93 -8.34
C VAL A 106 9.24 -6.44 -8.13
N ALA A 107 10.39 -6.09 -7.58
CA ALA A 107 10.87 -4.71 -7.55
C ALA A 107 12.08 -4.57 -8.45
N PRO A 108 12.14 -3.57 -9.32
CA PRO A 108 13.33 -3.31 -10.12
C PRO A 108 14.42 -2.71 -9.20
N VAL A 109 15.38 -3.55 -8.82
CA VAL A 109 16.59 -3.11 -8.14
C VAL A 109 17.72 -3.17 -9.17
N GLY A 110 17.93 -2.06 -9.87
CA GLY A 110 19.00 -1.98 -10.89
C GLY A 110 18.72 -2.85 -12.12
N LYS A 111 19.72 -3.66 -12.55
CA LYS A 111 19.61 -4.55 -13.72
C LYS A 111 19.05 -5.94 -13.39
N ASP A 112 18.89 -6.26 -12.11
CA ASP A 112 18.38 -7.56 -11.64
C ASP A 112 17.01 -7.37 -10.98
N GLU A 113 16.01 -8.13 -11.42
CA GLU A 113 14.69 -8.20 -10.79
C GLU A 113 14.81 -8.87 -9.41
N ALA A 114 14.79 -8.09 -8.33
CA ALA A 114 14.75 -8.63 -6.98
C ALA A 114 13.31 -8.95 -6.58
N LYS A 115 13.07 -10.17 -6.14
CA LYS A 115 11.77 -10.58 -5.58
C LYS A 115 11.72 -10.19 -4.12
N LEU A 116 10.82 -9.26 -3.79
CA LEU A 116 10.60 -8.81 -2.42
C LEU A 116 9.46 -9.61 -1.78
N GLY A 117 9.76 -10.33 -0.72
CA GLY A 117 8.74 -10.83 0.20
C GLY A 117 8.18 -9.69 1.07
N GLU A 118 7.20 -9.99 1.93
CA GLU A 118 6.55 -9.02 2.81
C GLU A 118 7.56 -8.21 3.64
N HIS A 119 8.58 -8.86 4.19
CA HIS A 119 9.64 -8.18 4.92
C HIS A 119 10.45 -7.17 4.10
N GLY A 120 10.52 -7.36 2.78
CA GLY A 120 11.16 -6.41 1.87
C GLY A 120 10.36 -5.12 1.68
N LEU A 121 9.06 -5.14 2.00
CA LEU A 121 8.20 -3.96 1.93
C LEU A 121 8.42 -3.00 3.10
N TYR A 122 8.90 -3.49 4.25
CA TYR A 122 9.01 -2.67 5.46
C TYR A 122 9.95 -1.48 5.32
N PRO A 123 11.18 -1.60 4.77
CA PRO A 123 12.04 -0.45 4.53
C PRO A 123 11.45 0.55 3.54
N LEU A 124 10.74 0.06 2.50
CA LEU A 124 10.08 0.93 1.51
C LEU A 124 8.95 1.74 2.16
N LEU A 125 8.14 1.08 2.99
CA LEU A 125 7.11 1.75 3.77
C LEU A 125 7.71 2.77 4.74
N SER A 126 8.78 2.40 5.47
CA SER A 126 9.47 3.31 6.38
C SER A 126 9.98 4.57 5.67
N SER A 127 10.52 4.42 4.46
CA SER A 127 10.96 5.55 3.62
C SER A 127 9.80 6.46 3.23
N TYR A 128 8.68 5.88 2.81
CA TYR A 128 7.47 6.63 2.49
C TYR A 128 6.91 7.38 3.69
N LEU A 129 6.78 6.69 4.83
CA LEU A 129 6.23 7.27 6.06
C LEU A 129 7.08 8.44 6.58
N TRP A 130 8.39 8.31 6.47
CA TRP A 130 9.30 9.39 6.83
C TRP A 130 9.18 10.58 5.89
N ALA A 131 9.20 10.35 4.58
CA ALA A 131 9.17 11.41 3.58
C ALA A 131 7.83 12.16 3.55
N GLU A 132 6.71 11.44 3.69
CA GLU A 132 5.37 12.03 3.55
C GLU A 132 4.80 12.57 4.87
N PHE A 133 5.09 11.91 6.00
CA PHE A 133 4.44 12.22 7.27
C PHE A 133 5.42 12.55 8.41
N GLY A 134 6.72 12.44 8.19
CA GLY A 134 7.70 12.60 9.27
C GLY A 134 7.56 11.53 10.38
N VAL A 135 6.99 10.37 10.06
CA VAL A 135 6.75 9.29 11.02
C VAL A 135 8.02 8.47 11.22
N TYR A 136 8.49 8.43 12.45
CA TYR A 136 9.54 7.52 12.90
C TYR A 136 8.96 6.12 13.03
N SER A 137 9.35 5.20 12.17
CA SER A 137 8.83 3.83 12.15
C SER A 137 9.77 2.83 12.80
N LYS A 138 9.20 1.71 13.27
CA LYS A 138 9.95 0.57 13.80
C LYS A 138 9.24 -0.74 13.48
N ARG A 139 10.00 -1.72 12.99
CA ARG A 139 9.51 -3.07 12.75
C ARG A 139 9.27 -3.80 14.05
N ILE A 140 8.20 -4.60 14.08
CA ILE A 140 7.88 -5.54 15.15
C ILE A 140 8.01 -6.96 14.60
N ASP A 141 8.91 -7.76 15.18
CA ASP A 141 9.03 -9.17 14.83
C ASP A 141 8.17 -10.00 15.78
N GLU A 142 7.13 -10.62 15.27
CA GLU A 142 6.22 -11.49 16.04
C GLU A 142 6.96 -12.66 16.69
N LYS A 143 8.06 -13.15 16.07
CA LYS A 143 8.88 -14.25 16.60
C LYS A 143 9.62 -13.89 17.88
N ARG A 144 9.76 -12.60 18.19
CA ARG A 144 10.34 -12.09 19.43
C ARG A 144 9.34 -12.03 20.59
N SER A 145 8.16 -12.61 20.40
CA SER A 145 7.09 -12.66 21.40
C SER A 145 7.21 -13.86 22.33
N SER A 146 6.82 -13.66 23.58
CA SER A 146 6.64 -14.75 24.53
C SER A 146 5.30 -15.43 24.27
N ASN A 147 5.27 -16.65 23.74
CA ASN A 147 4.04 -17.38 23.44
C ASN A 147 3.40 -18.01 24.71
N LYS A 148 3.19 -17.21 25.75
CA LYS A 148 2.67 -17.68 27.07
C LYS A 148 1.22 -18.17 27.01
N ARG A 149 0.46 -17.77 26.00
CA ARG A 149 -0.98 -18.11 25.84
C ARG A 149 -1.23 -19.30 24.92
N GLY A 150 -0.18 -20.02 24.54
CA GLY A 150 -0.24 -21.21 23.70
C GLY A 150 -0.36 -20.90 22.19
N PRO A 151 -0.55 -21.93 21.36
CA PRO A 151 -0.68 -21.79 19.93
C PRO A 151 -1.82 -20.84 19.58
N ASN A 152 -1.57 -19.88 18.68
CA ASN A 152 -2.50 -18.82 18.26
C ASN A 152 -2.92 -17.80 19.34
N GLY A 153 -2.38 -17.85 20.57
CA GLY A 153 -2.71 -16.91 21.65
C GLY A 153 -2.36 -15.45 21.31
N ASN A 154 -1.43 -15.26 20.39
CA ASN A 154 -0.97 -13.95 19.91
C ASN A 154 -1.35 -13.71 18.43
N ARG A 155 -2.22 -14.54 17.85
CA ARG A 155 -2.67 -14.36 16.48
C ARG A 155 -3.33 -12.98 16.33
N TRP A 156 -2.88 -12.21 15.30
CA TRP A 156 -3.36 -10.87 15.03
C TRP A 156 -3.21 -9.89 16.20
N LEU A 157 -2.19 -10.07 17.02
CA LEU A 157 -1.94 -9.19 18.14
C LEU A 157 -0.95 -8.08 17.80
N TYR A 158 0.08 -8.40 17.02
CA TYR A 158 1.16 -7.47 16.71
C TYR A 158 1.03 -6.91 15.30
N PRO A 159 1.22 -5.60 15.14
CA PRO A 159 1.40 -5.00 13.82
C PRO A 159 2.77 -5.36 13.24
N ASP A 160 2.93 -5.25 11.93
CA ASP A 160 4.22 -5.43 11.25
C ASP A 160 5.16 -4.27 11.52
N LEU A 161 4.63 -3.02 11.47
CA LEU A 161 5.34 -1.81 11.84
C LEU A 161 4.50 -0.97 12.81
N VAL A 162 5.21 -0.22 13.63
CA VAL A 162 4.68 0.84 14.48
C VAL A 162 5.35 2.16 14.14
N GLY A 163 4.70 3.26 14.46
CA GLY A 163 5.24 4.59 14.19
C GLY A 163 4.95 5.59 15.28
N MET A 164 5.79 6.61 15.35
CA MET A 164 5.60 7.81 16.17
C MET A 164 5.78 9.05 15.29
N GLU A 165 4.80 9.92 15.30
CA GLU A 165 4.84 11.23 14.67
C GLU A 165 5.09 12.31 15.75
N ASP A 166 6.08 13.17 15.54
CA ASP A 166 6.31 14.36 16.37
C ASP A 166 5.53 15.54 15.80
N LEU A 167 4.40 15.86 16.41
CA LEU A 167 3.56 16.99 16.02
C LEU A 167 4.25 18.34 16.24
N GLY A 168 5.26 18.38 17.08
CA GLY A 168 5.99 19.60 17.43
C GLY A 168 7.31 19.76 16.70
N ALA A 169 7.63 18.99 15.67
CA ALA A 169 8.94 19.03 15.01
C ALA A 169 9.33 20.45 14.60
N ASP A 170 8.42 21.20 14.00
CA ASP A 170 8.65 22.58 13.50
C ASP A 170 8.22 23.67 14.49
N TRP A 171 7.81 23.33 15.72
CA TRP A 171 7.37 24.33 16.67
C TRP A 171 8.54 25.08 17.30
N HIS A 172 8.30 26.36 17.62
CA HIS A 172 9.22 27.15 18.43
C HIS A 172 9.45 26.52 19.79
N GLN A 173 10.66 26.61 20.35
CA GLN A 173 11.02 25.93 21.60
C GLN A 173 10.08 26.31 22.75
N GLU A 174 9.71 27.58 22.90
CA GLU A 174 8.79 28.05 23.94
C GLU A 174 7.41 27.37 23.87
N VAL A 175 6.93 27.06 22.64
CA VAL A 175 5.66 26.33 22.44
C VAL A 175 5.82 24.88 22.86
N LYS A 176 6.96 24.23 22.51
CA LYS A 176 7.29 22.88 22.95
C LYS A 176 7.31 22.77 24.48
N ASP A 177 7.91 23.76 25.13
CA ASP A 177 8.01 23.82 26.59
C ASP A 177 6.64 24.02 27.25
N CYS A 178 5.78 24.87 26.68
CA CYS A 178 4.40 25.00 27.13
C CYS A 178 3.64 23.70 27.04
N VAL A 179 3.67 23.02 25.89
CA VAL A 179 2.97 21.74 25.68
C VAL A 179 3.47 20.68 26.66
N ASN A 180 4.78 20.60 26.91
CA ASN A 180 5.36 19.68 27.89
C ASN A 180 4.88 20.00 29.33
N GLN A 181 4.84 21.30 29.69
CA GLN A 181 4.43 21.72 31.03
C GLN A 181 2.95 21.46 31.31
N TYR A 182 2.09 21.59 30.30
CA TYR A 182 0.66 21.31 30.40
C TYR A 182 0.31 19.85 30.15
N SER A 183 1.29 18.97 29.93
CA SER A 183 1.11 17.55 29.64
C SER A 183 0.17 17.26 28.46
N ASP A 184 0.20 18.15 27.48
CA ASP A 184 -0.60 17.99 26.26
C ASP A 184 0.03 16.97 25.30
N LYS A 185 -0.78 16.52 24.34
CA LYS A 185 -0.34 15.48 23.39
C LYS A 185 0.57 16.10 22.32
N ARG A 186 1.79 15.61 22.26
CA ARG A 186 2.80 16.04 21.28
C ARG A 186 3.06 14.98 20.20
N THR A 187 2.54 13.80 20.37
CA THR A 187 2.78 12.70 19.45
C THR A 187 1.48 12.04 19.00
N LYS A 188 1.56 11.39 17.82
CA LYS A 188 0.58 10.41 17.38
C LYS A 188 1.27 9.08 17.21
N LEU A 189 0.62 8.01 17.66
CA LEU A 189 1.11 6.65 17.52
C LEU A 189 0.38 5.95 16.37
N TRP A 190 1.15 5.27 15.54
CA TRP A 190 0.70 4.65 14.30
C TRP A 190 0.94 3.14 14.34
N SER A 191 0.07 2.40 13.69
CA SER A 191 0.14 0.95 13.53
C SER A 191 -0.11 0.57 12.09
N PHE A 192 0.71 -0.32 11.53
CA PHE A 192 0.65 -0.73 10.13
C PHE A 192 0.64 -2.25 10.02
N GLU A 193 -0.32 -2.76 9.27
CA GLU A 193 -0.37 -4.14 8.80
C GLU A 193 -0.02 -4.15 7.33
N VAL A 194 0.96 -4.94 6.91
CA VAL A 194 1.53 -4.93 5.55
C VAL A 194 1.20 -6.24 4.82
N LYS A 195 0.79 -6.13 3.57
CA LYS A 195 0.47 -7.28 2.71
C LYS A 195 1.07 -7.11 1.31
N LEU A 196 1.52 -8.20 0.75
CA LEU A 196 1.99 -8.23 -0.65
C LEU A 196 0.83 -8.04 -1.63
N LEU A 197 -0.23 -8.80 -1.45
CA LEU A 197 -1.41 -8.78 -2.32
C LEU A 197 -2.69 -8.90 -1.50
N ILE A 198 -3.65 -8.00 -1.77
CA ILE A 198 -5.01 -8.08 -1.26
C ILE A 198 -5.96 -8.30 -2.43
N ASN A 199 -6.76 -9.36 -2.38
CA ASN A 199 -7.82 -9.65 -3.34
C ASN A 199 -9.09 -10.13 -2.62
N ARG A 200 -10.09 -10.63 -3.36
CA ARG A 200 -11.37 -11.06 -2.79
C ARG A 200 -11.25 -12.23 -1.79
N SER A 201 -10.20 -13.04 -1.89
CA SER A 201 -10.03 -14.21 -1.03
C SER A 201 -9.56 -13.87 0.38
N ASN A 202 -8.76 -12.81 0.56
CA ASN A 202 -8.13 -12.46 1.82
C ASN A 202 -8.50 -11.06 2.36
N VAL A 203 -9.27 -10.27 1.62
CA VAL A 203 -9.58 -8.86 1.97
C VAL A 203 -10.11 -8.68 3.39
N ARG A 204 -11.02 -9.56 3.84
CA ARG A 204 -11.60 -9.47 5.19
C ARG A 204 -10.61 -9.87 6.26
N GLU A 205 -9.84 -10.93 6.02
CA GLU A 205 -8.81 -11.38 6.96
C GLU A 205 -7.77 -10.29 7.20
N CYS A 206 -7.18 -9.75 6.12
CA CYS A 206 -6.20 -8.67 6.20
C CYS A 206 -6.77 -7.42 6.90
N PHE A 207 -8.02 -7.07 6.58
CA PHE A 207 -8.68 -5.93 7.19
C PHE A 207 -8.88 -6.11 8.70
N PHE A 208 -9.46 -7.23 9.15
CA PHE A 208 -9.72 -7.46 10.58
C PHE A 208 -8.43 -7.70 11.37
N GLN A 209 -7.39 -8.21 10.73
CA GLN A 209 -6.04 -8.24 11.30
C GLN A 209 -5.55 -6.81 11.59
N SER A 210 -5.65 -5.90 10.62
CA SER A 210 -5.30 -4.49 10.80
C SER A 210 -6.13 -3.80 11.89
N VAL A 211 -7.43 -4.09 12.00
CA VAL A 211 -8.30 -3.59 13.08
C VAL A 211 -7.78 -4.05 14.44
N SER A 212 -7.49 -5.35 14.58
CA SER A 212 -7.00 -5.94 15.82
C SER A 212 -5.66 -5.36 16.24
N ASN A 213 -4.71 -5.29 15.31
CA ASN A 213 -3.34 -4.85 15.56
C ASN A 213 -3.22 -3.37 15.90
N SER A 214 -4.18 -2.56 15.50
CA SER A 214 -4.14 -1.09 15.64
C SER A 214 -5.06 -0.54 16.72
N SER A 215 -5.75 -1.38 17.50
CA SER A 215 -6.72 -0.94 18.51
C SER A 215 -6.12 0.02 19.54
N TRP A 216 -4.84 -0.11 19.82
CA TRP A 216 -4.08 0.67 20.79
C TRP A 216 -3.57 2.02 20.27
N SER A 217 -3.47 2.24 18.95
CA SER A 217 -2.83 3.40 18.35
C SER A 217 -3.80 4.52 17.94
N ASN A 218 -3.30 5.74 17.71
CA ASN A 218 -4.10 6.84 17.16
C ASN A 218 -4.52 6.56 15.72
N PHE A 219 -3.61 6.02 14.89
CA PHE A 219 -3.87 5.68 13.50
C PHE A 219 -3.55 4.22 13.23
N GLY A 220 -4.44 3.54 12.56
CA GLY A 220 -4.23 2.19 12.03
C GLY A 220 -4.32 2.19 10.52
N TYR A 221 -3.37 1.56 9.84
CA TYR A 221 -3.33 1.44 8.39
C TYR A 221 -3.14 0.00 7.95
N LEU A 222 -3.92 -0.40 6.96
CA LEU A 222 -3.62 -1.54 6.12
C LEU A 222 -2.79 -1.04 4.94
N VAL A 223 -1.66 -1.69 4.69
CA VAL A 223 -0.73 -1.35 3.61
C VAL A 223 -0.66 -2.52 2.65
N ALA A 224 -0.78 -2.28 1.36
CA ALA A 224 -0.66 -3.31 0.35
C ALA A 224 0.27 -2.89 -0.78
N ALA A 225 1.19 -3.78 -1.17
CA ALA A 225 1.97 -3.60 -2.39
C ALA A 225 1.08 -3.76 -3.63
N GLU A 226 0.08 -4.63 -3.60
CA GLU A 226 -0.91 -4.75 -4.65
C GLU A 226 -2.33 -4.95 -4.09
N ILE A 227 -3.31 -4.37 -4.77
CA ILE A 227 -4.74 -4.58 -4.51
C ILE A 227 -5.37 -5.00 -5.83
N GLU A 228 -5.95 -6.19 -5.87
CA GLU A 228 -6.55 -6.74 -7.08
C GLU A 228 -8.07 -6.59 -7.03
N GLY A 229 -8.59 -6.00 -8.10
CA GLY A 229 -10.02 -5.93 -8.37
C GLY A 229 -10.77 -4.78 -7.72
N GLN A 230 -11.66 -4.17 -8.51
CA GLN A 230 -12.49 -3.03 -8.06
C GLN A 230 -13.43 -3.41 -6.91
N ASP A 231 -13.93 -4.66 -6.90
CA ASP A 231 -14.84 -5.12 -5.85
C ASP A 231 -14.11 -5.25 -4.51
N THR A 232 -12.84 -5.68 -4.51
CA THR A 232 -11.96 -5.69 -3.35
C THR A 232 -11.79 -4.29 -2.77
N LEU A 233 -11.45 -3.31 -3.61
CA LEU A 233 -11.31 -1.93 -3.17
C LEU A 233 -12.65 -1.34 -2.66
N LYS A 234 -13.77 -1.71 -3.28
CA LYS A 234 -15.10 -1.28 -2.84
C LYS A 234 -15.44 -1.87 -1.46
N GLU A 235 -15.14 -3.15 -1.23
CA GLU A 235 -15.34 -3.79 0.07
C GLU A 235 -14.46 -3.15 1.15
N LEU A 236 -13.18 -2.89 0.86
CA LEU A 236 -12.30 -2.16 1.76
C LEU A 236 -12.89 -0.81 2.16
N ARG A 237 -13.38 -0.02 1.21
CA ARG A 237 -13.99 1.29 1.50
C ARG A 237 -15.18 1.18 2.46
N MET A 238 -16.01 0.16 2.33
CA MET A 238 -17.14 -0.06 3.24
C MET A 238 -16.66 -0.42 4.65
N LEU A 239 -15.67 -1.29 4.77
CA LEU A 239 -15.10 -1.71 6.05
C LEU A 239 -14.37 -0.56 6.76
N PHE A 240 -13.61 0.24 6.02
CA PHE A 240 -12.89 1.40 6.56
C PHE A 240 -13.82 2.48 7.10
N ALA A 241 -14.93 2.73 6.43
CA ALA A 241 -15.93 3.68 6.89
C ALA A 241 -16.46 3.32 8.29
N ALA A 242 -16.61 2.04 8.59
CA ALA A 242 -17.10 1.54 9.88
C ALA A 242 -16.03 1.57 10.98
N HIS A 243 -14.77 1.25 10.67
CA HIS A 243 -13.73 0.99 11.68
C HIS A 243 -12.64 2.08 11.77
N GLY A 244 -12.58 3.00 10.80
CA GLY A 244 -11.62 4.11 10.81
C GLY A 244 -10.17 3.72 10.46
N ILE A 245 -9.94 2.49 9.96
CA ILE A 245 -8.61 2.07 9.47
C ILE A 245 -8.33 2.76 8.14
N GLY A 246 -7.09 3.16 7.88
CA GLY A 246 -6.68 3.71 6.59
C GLY A 246 -6.15 2.64 5.62
N LEU A 247 -6.01 3.00 4.35
CA LEU A 247 -5.44 2.15 3.31
C LEU A 247 -4.34 2.87 2.55
N ILE A 248 -3.14 2.30 2.58
CA ILE A 248 -2.00 2.75 1.78
C ILE A 248 -1.74 1.72 0.67
N LYS A 249 -1.65 2.18 -0.57
CA LYS A 249 -1.08 1.44 -1.69
C LYS A 249 0.40 1.80 -1.76
N LEU A 250 1.24 0.86 -1.38
CA LEU A 250 2.69 1.02 -1.44
C LEU A 250 3.18 0.81 -2.86
N ASP A 251 3.94 1.75 -3.40
CA ASP A 251 4.65 1.59 -4.65
C ASP A 251 6.03 0.99 -4.36
N VAL A 252 6.29 -0.21 -4.88
CA VAL A 252 7.54 -0.93 -4.61
C VAL A 252 8.69 -0.49 -5.51
N GLU A 253 8.38 0.14 -6.65
CA GLU A 253 9.38 0.65 -7.59
C GLU A 253 9.84 2.05 -7.16
N ASN A 254 8.91 2.87 -6.71
CA ASN A 254 9.15 4.21 -6.23
C ASN A 254 8.32 4.50 -4.97
N PRO A 255 8.85 4.27 -3.77
CA PRO A 255 8.11 4.46 -2.53
C PRO A 255 7.49 5.85 -2.36
N SER A 256 8.10 6.90 -2.93
CA SER A 256 7.55 8.27 -2.89
C SER A 256 6.25 8.44 -3.69
N GLU A 257 5.96 7.54 -4.63
CA GLU A 257 4.70 7.52 -5.41
C GLU A 257 3.60 6.69 -4.73
N SER A 258 3.84 6.20 -3.53
CA SER A 258 2.82 5.49 -2.74
C SER A 258 1.61 6.38 -2.48
N GLN A 259 0.44 5.78 -2.29
CA GLN A 259 -0.83 6.51 -2.26
C GLN A 259 -1.65 6.15 -1.04
N VAL A 260 -2.09 7.14 -0.28
CA VAL A 260 -3.17 6.97 0.70
C VAL A 260 -4.50 6.89 -0.07
N LEU A 261 -5.01 5.68 -0.29
CA LEU A 261 -6.28 5.46 -0.98
C LEU A 261 -7.47 5.79 -0.09
N ILE A 262 -7.32 5.60 1.22
CA ILE A 262 -8.31 5.92 2.24
C ILE A 262 -7.55 6.43 3.48
N PRO A 263 -7.79 7.67 3.92
CA PRO A 263 -7.16 8.18 5.14
C PRO A 263 -7.74 7.47 6.39
N ALA A 264 -6.87 7.16 7.35
CA ALA A 264 -7.30 6.66 8.63
C ALA A 264 -8.06 7.73 9.43
N ARG A 265 -9.02 7.31 10.25
CA ARG A 265 -9.65 8.19 11.24
C ARG A 265 -8.82 8.18 12.50
N GLU A 266 -8.48 9.37 12.99
CA GLU A 266 -7.78 9.51 14.27
C GLU A 266 -8.63 8.99 15.43
N ARG A 267 -8.01 8.18 16.31
CA ARG A 267 -8.53 7.85 17.63
C ARG A 267 -7.91 8.82 18.65
N GLY A 268 -8.77 9.53 19.36
CA GLY A 268 -8.34 10.54 20.33
C GLY A 268 -7.60 9.96 21.55
N GLU A 269 -7.81 8.69 21.85
CA GLU A 269 -7.24 8.02 23.02
C GLU A 269 -6.45 6.76 22.61
N ILE A 270 -5.40 6.49 23.36
CA ILE A 270 -4.59 5.28 23.27
C ILE A 270 -5.18 4.23 24.21
N ASP A 271 -5.36 3.00 23.74
CA ASP A 271 -5.66 1.86 24.60
C ASP A 271 -4.35 1.37 25.26
N TRP A 272 -4.07 1.94 26.42
CA TRP A 272 -2.86 1.63 27.18
C TRP A 272 -2.86 0.21 27.77
N ASP A 273 -4.00 -0.42 27.98
CA ASP A 273 -4.08 -1.80 28.45
C ASP A 273 -3.63 -2.76 27.36
N THR A 274 -4.08 -2.54 26.12
CA THR A 274 -3.59 -3.29 24.96
C THR A 274 -2.10 -3.01 24.72
N ALA A 275 -1.66 -1.76 24.75
CA ALA A 275 -0.25 -1.41 24.58
C ALA A 275 0.64 -2.05 25.66
N ASN A 276 0.19 -2.08 26.92
CA ASN A 276 0.89 -2.75 28.02
C ASN A 276 1.02 -4.26 27.78
N ARG A 277 -0.05 -4.90 27.29
CA ARG A 277 -0.01 -6.31 26.92
C ARG A 277 1.02 -6.56 25.82
N LEU A 278 1.03 -5.76 24.75
CA LEU A 278 1.98 -5.87 23.65
C LEU A 278 3.42 -5.72 24.14
N ALA A 279 3.70 -4.71 24.97
CA ALA A 279 5.03 -4.45 25.55
C ALA A 279 5.50 -5.57 26.49
N THR A 280 4.57 -6.21 27.21
CA THR A 280 4.89 -7.33 28.11
C THR A 280 5.25 -8.59 27.34
N GLU A 281 4.63 -8.81 26.19
CA GLU A 281 4.75 -10.05 25.45
C GLU A 281 5.78 -10.01 24.31
N ASN A 282 6.08 -8.82 23.74
CA ASN A 282 7.01 -8.66 22.62
C ASN A 282 8.13 -7.67 22.93
N LYS A 283 9.37 -8.11 22.68
CA LYS A 283 10.56 -7.31 22.99
C LYS A 283 10.71 -6.08 22.08
N ASP A 284 10.36 -6.18 20.81
CA ASP A 284 10.47 -5.05 19.86
C ASP A 284 9.43 -3.99 20.19
N PHE A 285 8.22 -4.40 20.55
CA PHE A 285 7.20 -3.46 20.98
C PHE A 285 7.60 -2.77 22.31
N LEU A 286 8.23 -3.49 23.22
CA LEU A 286 8.79 -2.89 24.44
C LEU A 286 9.89 -1.86 24.11
N GLU A 287 10.76 -2.16 23.15
CA GLU A 287 11.77 -1.21 22.68
C GLU A 287 11.13 0.04 22.06
N TYR A 288 10.12 -0.13 21.22
CA TYR A 288 9.34 0.98 20.69
C TYR A 288 8.75 1.87 21.78
N VAL A 289 8.11 1.28 22.80
CA VAL A 289 7.55 2.03 23.93
C VAL A 289 8.62 2.80 24.69
N LYS A 290 9.84 2.23 24.82
CA LYS A 290 10.99 2.93 25.43
C LYS A 290 11.44 4.13 24.60
N LEU A 291 11.44 4.05 23.27
CA LEU A 291 11.76 5.17 22.38
C LEU A 291 10.71 6.28 22.47
N VAL A 292 9.43 5.93 22.49
CA VAL A 292 8.34 6.89 22.73
C VAL A 292 8.50 7.57 24.09
N LYS A 293 8.80 6.80 25.16
CA LYS A 293 9.08 7.33 26.49
C LYS A 293 10.30 8.27 26.49
N GLN A 294 11.39 7.88 25.82
CA GLN A 294 12.59 8.71 25.68
C GLN A 294 12.24 10.05 25.01
N PHE A 295 11.45 10.01 23.93
CA PHE A 295 10.98 11.23 23.28
C PHE A 295 10.19 12.14 24.23
N TYR A 296 9.27 11.60 25.04
CA TYR A 296 8.56 12.40 26.05
C TYR A 296 9.46 13.01 27.11
N GLN A 297 10.57 12.33 27.45
CA GLN A 297 11.52 12.81 28.44
C GLN A 297 12.50 13.86 27.91
N THR A 298 12.95 13.71 26.65
CA THR A 298 14.01 14.55 26.07
C THR A 298 13.49 15.58 25.07
N GLY A 299 12.30 15.34 24.50
CA GLY A 299 11.78 16.12 23.38
C GLY A 299 12.44 15.81 22.03
N GLU A 300 13.33 14.81 21.97
CA GLU A 300 14.09 14.47 20.78
C GLU A 300 13.91 13.01 20.38
N ALA A 301 13.58 12.77 19.11
CA ALA A 301 13.67 11.47 18.48
C ALA A 301 15.01 11.36 17.75
N ARG A 302 15.82 10.35 18.08
CA ARG A 302 17.10 10.10 17.39
C ARG A 302 16.86 9.19 16.20
N PRO A 303 17.03 9.66 14.95
CA PRO A 303 16.75 8.84 13.76
C PRO A 303 17.47 7.48 13.75
N ALA A 304 18.68 7.41 14.33
CA ALA A 304 19.47 6.18 14.40
C ALA A 304 18.81 5.04 15.23
N ASP A 305 17.86 5.37 16.10
CA ASP A 305 17.15 4.39 16.94
C ASP A 305 15.89 3.83 16.23
N TRP A 306 15.53 4.41 15.08
CA TRP A 306 14.34 4.08 14.30
C TRP A 306 14.71 3.54 12.92
N ASP A 307 13.74 2.90 12.26
CA ASP A 307 13.92 2.35 10.91
C ASP A 307 13.61 3.42 9.84
N VAL A 308 14.22 4.61 10.01
CA VAL A 308 14.13 5.70 9.02
C VAL A 308 15.28 5.59 8.01
N PRO A 309 15.09 6.09 6.77
CA PRO A 309 16.16 6.11 5.79
C PRO A 309 17.37 6.87 6.36
N LYS A 310 18.57 6.33 6.15
CA LYS A 310 19.78 7.08 6.44
C LYS A 310 19.86 8.24 5.46
N THR A 311 19.89 9.46 5.94
CA THR A 311 20.29 10.61 5.12
C THR A 311 21.72 10.37 4.67
N GLU A 312 21.93 10.24 3.36
CA GLU A 312 23.28 10.35 2.80
C GLU A 312 23.71 11.82 3.02
N ASP A 313 24.71 12.03 3.89
CA ASP A 313 25.39 13.32 4.07
C ASP A 313 26.20 13.70 2.83
#